data_b04e9fb4c04394bb2cd1054f2276856e
#
_entry.id   b04e9fb4c04394bb2cd1054f2276856e
#
_cell.length_a   1.000
_cell.length_b   1.000
_cell.length_c   1.000
_cell.angle_alpha   90.00
_cell.angle_beta   90.00
_cell.angle_gamma   90.00
#
_symmetry.space_group_name_H-M   'P 1'
#
loop_
_entity.id
_entity.type
_entity.pdbx_description
1 polymer ?
#
loop_
_entity_poly.entity_id
_entity_poly.type
_entity_poly.pdbx_seq_one_letter_code
_entity_poly.pdbx_strand_id
1 'polypeptide(L)'
;MCIRDRKKRKFELVTEYKPSGDQPEAISKLTDGINKGIKEQTLLGVTGSGKTFTMANVIANVNKPTLVLAHNKILAAQLCSEFKEFFPNNAVEYFVSYYDYYQPEAYIPGTDTYIEKDSAINDEIDKMRHSATTALSERNDVIIVSSVSCIYSLGSPEDYRSMIVSLRPGMEKSRDQLLSELVAIQYERNDINFVRNKFRVRGDVVEIFPASSNENAIRVEFFGDEIDRITEINVCLLY
;
A
#
# COMPACT_ATOMS: atom_id res chain seq x y z
N MET A 1 5.36 -11.76 5.47
CA MET A 1 4.08 -11.15 5.18
C MET A 1 3.11 -12.23 4.76
N CYS A 2 1.90 -12.25 5.32
CA CYS A 2 0.94 -13.34 5.12
C CYS A 2 0.20 -13.12 3.81
N ILE A 3 0.37 -14.00 2.83
CA ILE A 3 -0.44 -14.00 1.61
C ILE A 3 -1.66 -14.87 1.88
N ARG A 4 -2.80 -14.25 2.16
CA ARG A 4 -4.09 -14.92 2.00
C ARG A 4 -4.31 -15.20 0.51
N ASP A 5 -4.93 -16.33 0.16
CA ASP A 5 -5.30 -16.63 -1.22
C ASP A 5 -5.89 -15.37 -1.87
N ARG A 6 -5.35 -14.97 -3.03
CA ARG A 6 -5.86 -13.83 -3.81
C ARG A 6 -7.33 -14.05 -4.11
N LYS A 7 -8.20 -13.63 -3.19
CA LYS A 7 -9.63 -13.57 -3.49
C LYS A 7 -9.79 -12.52 -4.59
N LYS A 8 -10.34 -12.93 -5.72
CA LYS A 8 -10.75 -12.00 -6.78
C LYS A 8 -11.86 -11.11 -6.21
N ARG A 9 -11.45 -10.00 -5.61
CA ARG A 9 -12.37 -8.97 -5.15
C ARG A 9 -12.72 -8.06 -6.33
N LYS A 10 -13.93 -7.52 -6.30
CA LYS A 10 -14.38 -6.52 -7.27
C LYS A 10 -14.38 -5.16 -6.60
N PHE A 11 -14.21 -4.12 -7.41
CA PHE A 11 -14.44 -2.77 -6.93
C PHE A 11 -15.92 -2.57 -6.64
N GLU A 12 -16.22 -2.06 -5.45
CA GLU A 12 -17.56 -1.75 -4.99
C GLU A 12 -17.67 -0.24 -4.79
N LEU A 13 -18.32 0.44 -5.74
CA LEU A 13 -18.55 1.88 -5.66
C LEU A 13 -19.70 2.15 -4.69
N VAL A 14 -19.41 2.84 -3.61
CA VAL A 14 -20.39 3.27 -2.59
C VAL A 14 -20.56 4.79 -2.70
N THR A 15 -21.75 5.22 -3.11
CA THR A 15 -22.04 6.64 -3.29
C THR A 15 -23.53 6.91 -3.30
N GLU A 16 -23.91 8.08 -2.80
CA GLU A 16 -25.29 8.59 -2.91
C GLU A 16 -25.53 9.33 -4.24
N TYR A 17 -24.45 9.68 -4.94
CA TYR A 17 -24.51 10.42 -6.19
C TYR A 17 -24.86 9.51 -7.38
N LYS A 18 -25.62 10.06 -8.32
CA LYS A 18 -25.89 9.42 -9.60
C LYS A 18 -25.23 10.20 -10.73
N PRO A 19 -24.66 9.53 -11.75
CA PRO A 19 -24.14 10.24 -12.90
C PRO A 19 -25.18 11.13 -13.55
N SER A 20 -24.83 12.39 -13.84
CA SER A 20 -25.73 13.38 -14.41
C SER A 20 -25.07 14.16 -15.55
N GLY A 21 -25.88 14.84 -16.37
CA GLY A 21 -25.37 15.58 -17.54
C GLY A 21 -24.66 14.68 -18.53
N ASP A 22 -23.43 15.04 -18.90
CA ASP A 22 -22.58 14.29 -19.86
C ASP A 22 -21.81 13.13 -19.21
N GLN A 23 -21.88 12.97 -17.88
CA GLN A 23 -21.12 11.93 -17.17
C GLN A 23 -21.49 10.50 -17.62
N PRO A 24 -22.78 10.12 -17.79
CA PRO A 24 -23.14 8.77 -18.25
C PRO A 24 -22.49 8.42 -19.59
N GLU A 25 -22.50 9.34 -20.53
CA GLU A 25 -21.89 9.15 -21.84
C GLU A 25 -20.37 9.04 -21.75
N ALA A 26 -19.72 9.89 -20.95
CA ALA A 26 -18.28 9.85 -20.70
C ALA A 26 -17.85 8.52 -20.05
N ILE A 27 -18.59 8.05 -19.04
CA ILE A 27 -18.34 6.76 -18.37
C ILE A 27 -18.41 5.62 -19.36
N SER A 28 -19.47 5.58 -20.18
CA SER A 28 -19.65 4.53 -21.19
C SER A 28 -18.51 4.52 -22.20
N LYS A 29 -18.19 5.69 -22.79
CA LYS A 29 -17.13 5.81 -23.81
C LYS A 29 -15.76 5.41 -23.26
N LEU A 30 -15.40 5.88 -22.07
CA LEU A 30 -14.11 5.56 -21.43
C LEU A 30 -14.02 4.06 -21.10
N THR A 31 -15.08 3.49 -20.55
CA THR A 31 -15.16 2.06 -20.21
C THR A 31 -15.02 1.20 -21.46
N ASP A 32 -15.77 1.52 -22.51
CA ASP A 32 -15.73 0.81 -23.81
C ASP A 32 -14.36 0.92 -24.46
N GLY A 33 -13.75 2.11 -24.41
CA GLY A 33 -12.40 2.34 -24.91
C GLY A 33 -11.38 1.45 -24.25
N ILE A 34 -11.38 1.38 -22.91
CA ILE A 34 -10.47 0.51 -22.14
C ILE A 34 -10.70 -0.97 -22.48
N ASN A 35 -11.97 -1.40 -22.59
CA ASN A 35 -12.31 -2.79 -22.92
C ASN A 35 -11.89 -3.16 -24.36
N LYS A 36 -11.91 -2.21 -25.28
CA LYS A 36 -11.41 -2.38 -26.66
C LYS A 36 -9.89 -2.27 -26.78
N GLY A 37 -9.17 -1.99 -25.67
CA GLY A 37 -7.72 -1.88 -25.64
C GLY A 37 -7.17 -0.53 -26.17
N ILE A 38 -8.00 0.51 -26.21
CA ILE A 38 -7.53 1.88 -26.54
C ILE A 38 -6.58 2.32 -25.43
N LYS A 39 -5.34 2.63 -25.83
CA LYS A 39 -4.26 2.94 -24.87
C LYS A 39 -4.39 4.32 -24.26
N GLU A 40 -4.89 5.30 -25.02
CA GLU A 40 -4.92 6.70 -24.65
C GLU A 40 -6.33 7.25 -24.82
N GLN A 41 -6.85 7.88 -23.76
CA GLN A 41 -8.15 8.54 -23.75
C GLN A 41 -8.04 9.80 -22.91
N THR A 42 -8.76 10.85 -23.29
CA THR A 42 -8.76 12.12 -22.57
C THR A 42 -10.17 12.46 -22.10
N LEU A 43 -10.32 12.68 -20.79
CA LEU A 43 -11.54 13.23 -20.21
C LEU A 43 -11.38 14.73 -20.04
N LEU A 44 -12.10 15.52 -20.83
CA LEU A 44 -12.12 16.96 -20.74
C LEU A 44 -13.31 17.43 -19.90
N GLY A 45 -13.06 18.26 -18.91
CA GLY A 45 -14.11 18.81 -18.05
C GLY A 45 -13.58 19.97 -17.21
N VAL A 46 -14.46 20.95 -16.94
CA VAL A 46 -14.12 22.09 -16.07
C VAL A 46 -13.93 21.65 -14.62
N THR A 47 -13.36 22.51 -13.80
CA THR A 47 -13.25 22.27 -12.35
C THR A 47 -14.66 22.12 -11.75
N GLY A 48 -14.85 21.14 -10.86
CA GLY A 48 -16.16 20.87 -10.26
C GLY A 48 -17.14 20.06 -11.11
N SER A 49 -16.76 19.63 -12.33
CA SER A 49 -17.65 18.78 -13.19
C SER A 49 -17.75 17.32 -12.76
N GLY A 50 -17.18 16.96 -11.61
CA GLY A 50 -17.23 15.58 -11.10
C GLY A 50 -16.32 14.59 -11.85
N LYS A 51 -15.17 15.04 -12.36
CA LYS A 51 -14.20 14.16 -13.04
C LYS A 51 -13.77 12.97 -12.18
N THR A 52 -13.49 13.18 -10.90
CA THR A 52 -13.11 12.10 -9.96
C THR A 52 -14.22 11.07 -9.83
N PHE A 53 -15.47 11.52 -9.69
CA PHE A 53 -16.64 10.64 -9.66
C PHE A 53 -16.83 9.86 -10.97
N THR A 54 -16.65 10.53 -12.12
CA THR A 54 -16.65 9.87 -13.45
C THR A 54 -15.60 8.76 -13.50
N MET A 55 -14.36 9.05 -13.08
CA MET A 55 -13.28 8.07 -13.05
C MET A 55 -13.55 6.94 -12.06
N ALA A 56 -14.15 7.21 -10.90
CA ALA A 56 -14.55 6.17 -9.95
C ALA A 56 -15.55 5.17 -10.59
N ASN A 57 -16.54 5.67 -11.33
CA ASN A 57 -17.45 4.81 -12.08
C ASN A 57 -16.74 3.97 -13.16
N VAL A 58 -15.78 4.57 -13.89
CA VAL A 58 -14.98 3.83 -14.89
C VAL A 58 -14.16 2.73 -14.22
N ILE A 59 -13.50 3.01 -13.09
CA ILE A 59 -12.72 2.03 -12.32
C ILE A 59 -13.60 0.86 -11.88
N ALA A 60 -14.78 1.15 -11.32
CA ALA A 60 -15.72 0.13 -10.89
C ALA A 60 -16.18 -0.77 -12.07
N ASN A 61 -16.46 -0.17 -13.23
CA ASN A 61 -16.93 -0.90 -14.41
C ASN A 61 -15.83 -1.76 -15.05
N VAL A 62 -14.60 -1.25 -15.11
CA VAL A 62 -13.44 -1.95 -15.71
C VAL A 62 -12.87 -3.02 -14.78
N ASN A 63 -12.95 -2.81 -13.49
CA ASN A 63 -12.50 -3.73 -12.44
C ASN A 63 -11.04 -4.20 -12.60
N LYS A 64 -10.13 -3.27 -12.85
CA LYS A 64 -8.68 -3.51 -12.96
C LYS A 64 -7.90 -2.71 -11.92
N PRO A 65 -6.76 -3.20 -11.41
CA PRO A 65 -5.85 -2.38 -10.59
C PRO A 65 -5.55 -1.07 -11.30
N THR A 66 -5.61 0.02 -10.56
CA THR A 66 -5.54 1.37 -11.13
C THR A 66 -4.45 2.18 -10.45
N LEU A 67 -3.64 2.87 -11.26
CA LEU A 67 -2.70 3.88 -10.79
C LEU A 67 -3.24 5.27 -11.15
N VAL A 68 -3.40 6.12 -10.15
CA VAL A 68 -3.75 7.53 -10.29
C VAL A 68 -2.51 8.37 -10.03
N LEU A 69 -2.03 9.07 -11.04
CA LEU A 69 -0.81 9.88 -10.95
C LEU A 69 -1.18 11.36 -10.84
N ALA A 70 -0.81 11.98 -9.72
CA ALA A 70 -0.98 13.41 -9.46
C ALA A 70 0.37 14.15 -9.57
N HIS A 71 0.34 15.41 -9.95
CA HIS A 71 1.55 16.20 -10.15
C HIS A 71 2.21 16.64 -8.83
N ASN A 72 1.52 16.59 -7.69
CA ASN A 72 2.08 16.90 -6.38
C ASN A 72 1.45 16.07 -5.25
N LYS A 73 2.06 16.11 -4.05
CA LYS A 73 1.62 15.38 -2.85
C LYS A 73 0.23 15.82 -2.38
N ILE A 74 -0.09 17.12 -2.45
CA ILE A 74 -1.35 17.67 -1.93
C ILE A 74 -2.53 17.16 -2.77
N LEU A 75 -2.42 17.26 -4.10
CA LEU A 75 -3.45 16.72 -4.98
C LEU A 75 -3.59 15.20 -4.86
N ALA A 76 -2.46 14.50 -4.70
CA ALA A 76 -2.49 13.05 -4.45
C ALA A 76 -3.24 12.71 -3.16
N ALA A 77 -3.03 13.48 -2.07
CA ALA A 77 -3.74 13.29 -0.82
C ALA A 77 -5.25 13.54 -0.97
N GLN A 78 -5.64 14.62 -1.65
CA GLN A 78 -7.04 14.93 -1.93
C GLN A 78 -7.71 13.81 -2.73
N LEU A 79 -7.11 13.39 -3.84
CA LEU A 79 -7.65 12.30 -4.67
C LEU A 79 -7.72 10.98 -3.90
N CYS A 80 -6.73 10.69 -3.06
CA CYS A 80 -6.75 9.50 -2.21
C CYS A 80 -7.94 9.51 -1.24
N SER A 81 -8.22 10.67 -0.62
CA SER A 81 -9.39 10.84 0.25
C SER A 81 -10.70 10.63 -0.51
N GLU A 82 -10.86 11.30 -1.68
CA GLU A 82 -12.05 11.16 -2.51
C GLU A 82 -12.27 9.70 -2.96
N PHE A 83 -11.21 9.00 -3.39
CA PHE A 83 -11.35 7.58 -3.78
C PHE A 83 -11.63 6.67 -2.58
N LYS A 84 -11.12 6.96 -1.38
CA LYS A 84 -11.47 6.21 -0.16
C LYS A 84 -12.94 6.33 0.20
N GLU A 85 -13.53 7.51 -0.01
CA GLU A 85 -14.96 7.71 0.18
C GLU A 85 -15.79 6.89 -0.81
N PHE A 86 -15.38 6.85 -2.08
CA PHE A 86 -16.04 6.07 -3.12
C PHE A 86 -15.84 4.56 -3.00
N PHE A 87 -14.71 4.12 -2.44
CA PHE A 87 -14.33 2.69 -2.35
C PHE A 87 -13.93 2.29 -0.92
N PRO A 88 -14.83 2.40 0.06
CA PRO A 88 -14.50 2.13 1.47
C PRO A 88 -14.12 0.67 1.74
N ASN A 89 -14.57 -0.27 0.89
CA ASN A 89 -14.33 -1.71 1.03
C ASN A 89 -13.14 -2.22 0.19
N ASN A 90 -12.54 -1.35 -0.62
CA ASN A 90 -11.42 -1.69 -1.50
C ASN A 90 -10.11 -1.07 -1.00
N ALA A 91 -8.98 -1.51 -1.55
CA ALA A 91 -7.69 -0.95 -1.18
C ALA A 91 -7.42 0.35 -1.96
N VAL A 92 -7.50 1.48 -1.28
CA VAL A 92 -7.09 2.78 -1.81
C VAL A 92 -5.87 3.25 -1.04
N GLU A 93 -4.72 3.26 -1.71
CA GLU A 93 -3.42 3.44 -1.10
C GLU A 93 -2.75 4.73 -1.57
N TYR A 94 -2.01 5.35 -0.66
CA TYR A 94 -1.28 6.59 -0.90
C TYR A 94 0.20 6.30 -1.09
N PHE A 95 0.78 6.77 -2.20
CA PHE A 95 2.18 6.50 -2.53
C PHE A 95 2.91 7.76 -2.98
N VAL A 96 3.65 8.39 -2.08
CA VAL A 96 4.41 9.61 -2.34
C VAL A 96 5.84 9.49 -1.82
N SER A 97 6.69 10.50 -2.06
CA SER A 97 8.03 10.55 -1.49
C SER A 97 7.98 10.61 0.03
N TYR A 98 8.78 9.80 0.70
CA TYR A 98 8.88 9.74 2.16
C TYR A 98 9.74 10.87 2.77
N TYR A 99 10.41 11.67 1.93
CA TYR A 99 11.10 12.87 2.41
C TYR A 99 10.12 14.02 2.62
N ASP A 100 10.00 14.51 3.85
CA ASP A 100 9.21 15.70 4.15
C ASP A 100 10.01 16.96 3.95
N TYR A 101 11.30 16.89 4.26
CA TYR A 101 12.24 17.98 4.15
C TYR A 101 13.50 17.50 3.42
N TYR A 102 13.95 18.29 2.48
CA TYR A 102 15.22 18.10 1.77
C TYR A 102 15.94 19.43 1.71
N GLN A 103 17.02 19.54 2.46
CA GLN A 103 17.95 20.65 2.37
C GLN A 103 19.18 20.20 1.58
N PRO A 104 19.43 20.77 0.39
CA PRO A 104 20.65 20.47 -0.34
C PRO A 104 21.85 21.07 0.40
N GLU A 105 23.01 20.50 0.18
CA GLU A 105 24.27 21.09 0.61
C GLU A 105 24.41 22.49 0.01
N ALA A 106 24.82 23.45 0.84
CA ALA A 106 25.07 24.82 0.40
C ALA A 106 26.27 25.41 1.16
N TYR A 107 27.12 26.13 0.44
CA TYR A 107 28.20 26.89 1.03
C TYR A 107 27.94 28.38 0.80
N ILE A 108 27.98 29.14 1.89
CA ILE A 108 27.80 30.61 1.87
C ILE A 108 29.18 31.27 2.06
N PRO A 109 29.82 31.71 0.97
CA PRO A 109 31.20 32.25 1.06
C PRO A 109 31.33 33.49 1.93
N GLY A 110 30.28 34.32 2.03
CA GLY A 110 30.29 35.57 2.79
C GLY A 110 30.39 35.39 4.31
N THR A 111 29.96 34.23 4.82
CA THR A 111 29.99 33.90 6.25
C THR A 111 30.82 32.66 6.56
N ASP A 112 31.50 32.10 5.55
CA ASP A 112 32.23 30.83 5.64
C ASP A 112 31.41 29.72 6.29
N THR A 113 30.12 29.66 5.92
CA THR A 113 29.19 28.72 6.51
C THR A 113 28.86 27.59 5.52
N TYR A 114 29.12 26.35 5.94
CA TYR A 114 28.74 25.16 5.25
C TYR A 114 27.41 24.64 5.84
N ILE A 115 26.38 24.52 5.00
CA ILE A 115 25.11 23.93 5.36
C ILE A 115 25.13 22.48 4.88
N GLU A 116 25.09 21.54 5.80
CA GLU A 116 25.08 20.12 5.49
C GLU A 116 23.74 19.70 4.86
N LYS A 117 23.80 18.66 4.03
CA LYS A 117 22.61 18.02 3.50
C LYS A 117 21.80 17.44 4.65
N ASP A 118 20.51 17.83 4.74
CA ASP A 118 19.60 17.30 5.72
C ASP A 118 18.35 16.73 5.03
N SER A 119 17.89 15.57 5.48
CA SER A 119 16.67 14.94 4.97
C SER A 119 16.00 14.14 6.08
N ALA A 120 14.78 14.49 6.40
CA ALA A 120 13.96 13.75 7.35
C ALA A 120 13.05 12.76 6.62
N ILE A 121 13.10 11.49 7.03
CA ILE A 121 12.19 10.45 6.56
C ILE A 121 10.94 10.50 7.45
N ASN A 122 9.78 10.55 6.80
CA ASN A 122 8.50 10.46 7.50
C ASN A 122 8.08 8.99 7.61
N ASP A 123 8.10 8.45 8.83
CA ASP A 123 7.77 7.05 9.12
C ASP A 123 6.33 6.67 8.75
N GLU A 124 5.38 7.62 8.81
CA GLU A 124 4.00 7.35 8.40
C GLU A 124 3.89 7.21 6.88
N ILE A 125 4.57 8.06 6.12
CA ILE A 125 4.61 7.95 4.66
C ILE A 125 5.34 6.66 4.25
N ASP A 126 6.44 6.33 4.90
CA ASP A 126 7.15 5.07 4.66
C ASP A 126 6.23 3.87 4.84
N LYS A 127 5.46 3.84 5.92
CA LYS A 127 4.47 2.82 6.19
C LYS A 127 3.36 2.76 5.13
N MET A 128 2.84 3.92 4.68
CA MET A 128 1.83 3.96 3.60
C MET A 128 2.40 3.38 2.30
N ARG A 129 3.67 3.62 2.00
CA ARG A 129 4.36 3.04 0.84
C ARG A 129 4.46 1.53 0.94
N HIS A 130 4.80 1.01 2.12
CA HIS A 130 4.79 -0.43 2.38
C HIS A 130 3.39 -1.01 2.25
N SER A 131 2.35 -0.33 2.76
CA SER A 131 0.95 -0.74 2.59
C SER A 131 0.56 -0.84 1.12
N ALA A 132 0.89 0.18 0.32
CA ALA A 132 0.61 0.20 -1.11
C ALA A 132 1.27 -0.95 -1.87
N THR A 133 2.55 -1.22 -1.59
CA THR A 133 3.31 -2.31 -2.23
C THR A 133 2.73 -3.67 -1.85
N THR A 134 2.34 -3.81 -0.59
CA THR A 134 1.67 -4.99 -0.06
C THR A 134 0.32 -5.22 -0.73
N ALA A 135 -0.54 -4.20 -0.77
CA ALA A 135 -1.86 -4.28 -1.39
C ALA A 135 -1.76 -4.71 -2.86
N LEU A 136 -0.81 -4.15 -3.62
CA LEU A 136 -0.54 -4.54 -5.02
C LEU A 136 -0.15 -6.02 -5.17
N SER A 137 0.55 -6.56 -4.18
CA SER A 137 1.00 -7.95 -4.22
C SER A 137 -0.11 -8.95 -3.83
N GLU A 138 -1.03 -8.53 -2.95
CA GLU A 138 -2.03 -9.41 -2.35
C GLU A 138 -3.44 -9.27 -2.94
N ARG A 139 -3.75 -8.11 -3.53
CA ARG A 139 -5.10 -7.76 -3.98
C ARG A 139 -5.12 -7.39 -5.46
N ASN A 140 -6.27 -7.49 -6.06
CA ASN A 140 -6.54 -7.06 -7.44
C ASN A 140 -7.54 -5.90 -7.53
N ASP A 141 -8.14 -5.53 -6.40
CA ASP A 141 -9.04 -4.40 -6.23
C ASP A 141 -8.30 -3.22 -5.56
N VAL A 142 -7.22 -2.76 -6.20
CA VAL A 142 -6.30 -1.76 -5.66
C VAL A 142 -6.30 -0.49 -6.50
N ILE A 143 -6.44 0.65 -5.84
CA ILE A 143 -6.19 1.98 -6.42
C ILE A 143 -4.97 2.56 -5.70
N ILE A 144 -3.91 2.83 -6.44
CA ILE A 144 -2.75 3.54 -5.92
C ILE A 144 -2.84 4.99 -6.37
N VAL A 145 -2.92 5.91 -5.43
CA VAL A 145 -2.83 7.35 -5.72
C VAL A 145 -1.42 7.83 -5.40
N SER A 146 -0.71 8.28 -6.42
CA SER A 146 0.71 8.58 -6.33
C SER A 146 1.07 9.97 -6.84
N SER A 147 2.18 10.48 -6.36
CA SER A 147 2.90 11.59 -6.98
C SER A 147 3.96 11.04 -7.96
N VAL A 148 4.74 11.95 -8.56
CA VAL A 148 5.84 11.60 -9.46
C VAL A 148 6.86 10.60 -8.87
N SER A 149 6.85 10.41 -7.56
CA SER A 149 7.74 9.45 -6.86
C SER A 149 7.60 8.01 -7.34
N CYS A 150 6.46 7.62 -7.92
CA CYS A 150 6.24 6.26 -8.40
C CYS A 150 7.02 5.92 -9.67
N ILE A 151 7.55 6.90 -10.40
CA ILE A 151 8.33 6.66 -11.61
C ILE A 151 9.82 6.40 -11.32
N TYR A 152 10.26 6.68 -10.10
CA TYR A 152 11.63 6.39 -9.68
C TYR A 152 11.73 4.97 -9.17
N SER A 153 12.86 4.33 -9.44
CA SER A 153 13.11 2.91 -9.14
C SER A 153 12.74 2.53 -7.70
N LEU A 154 11.89 1.52 -7.58
CA LEU A 154 11.51 0.88 -6.31
C LEU A 154 12.21 -0.47 -6.13
N GLY A 155 13.18 -0.80 -7.00
CA GLY A 155 13.78 -2.11 -7.09
C GLY A 155 13.03 -3.04 -8.07
N SER A 156 13.53 -4.26 -8.19
CA SER A 156 12.90 -5.27 -9.03
C SER A 156 11.63 -5.84 -8.37
N PRO A 157 10.51 -5.94 -9.10
CA PRO A 157 9.33 -6.66 -8.59
C PRO A 157 9.62 -8.13 -8.28
N GLU A 158 10.60 -8.73 -8.92
CA GLU A 158 11.02 -10.11 -8.68
C GLU A 158 11.74 -10.23 -7.35
N ASP A 159 12.66 -9.31 -7.05
CA ASP A 159 13.35 -9.26 -5.75
C ASP A 159 12.36 -9.01 -4.61
N TYR A 160 11.39 -8.10 -4.81
CA TYR A 160 10.34 -7.89 -3.83
C TYR A 160 9.53 -9.15 -3.55
N ARG A 161 9.18 -9.90 -4.61
CA ARG A 161 8.45 -11.19 -4.44
C ARG A 161 9.28 -12.26 -3.76
N SER A 162 10.58 -12.28 -3.98
CA SER A 162 11.48 -13.23 -3.31
C SER A 162 11.61 -12.97 -1.81
N MET A 163 11.34 -11.74 -1.37
CA MET A 163 11.31 -11.33 0.03
C MET A 163 9.95 -11.50 0.71
N ILE A 164 9.01 -12.21 0.09
CA ILE A 164 7.70 -12.47 0.67
C ILE A 164 7.71 -13.81 1.41
N VAL A 165 7.40 -13.79 2.69
CA VAL A 165 7.16 -14.98 3.49
C VAL A 165 5.67 -15.32 3.44
N SER A 166 5.35 -16.50 2.89
CA SER A 166 3.97 -16.99 2.79
C SER A 166 3.65 -17.90 3.96
N LEU A 167 2.53 -17.65 4.62
CA LEU A 167 2.06 -18.43 5.78
C LEU A 167 0.58 -18.80 5.59
N ARG A 168 0.24 -20.05 5.84
CA ARG A 168 -1.13 -20.55 5.80
C ARG A 168 -1.37 -21.55 6.93
N PRO A 169 -2.55 -21.58 7.57
CA PRO A 169 -2.91 -22.68 8.46
C PRO A 169 -2.84 -24.02 7.72
N GLY A 170 -2.32 -25.05 8.37
CA GLY A 170 -2.10 -26.37 7.78
C GLY A 170 -0.86 -26.48 6.89
N MET A 171 0.01 -25.46 6.88
CA MET A 171 1.24 -25.50 6.11
C MET A 171 2.35 -26.20 6.91
N GLU A 172 2.99 -27.19 6.30
CA GLU A 172 4.22 -27.77 6.83
C GLU A 172 5.36 -26.76 6.73
N LYS A 173 5.72 -26.19 7.85
CA LYS A 173 6.82 -25.23 8.00
C LYS A 173 7.22 -25.22 9.47
N SER A 174 8.47 -25.53 9.76
CA SER A 174 8.94 -25.46 11.14
C SER A 174 9.08 -24.02 11.62
N ARG A 175 8.93 -23.83 12.93
CA ARG A 175 9.13 -22.53 13.58
C ARG A 175 10.50 -21.93 13.22
N ASP A 176 11.56 -22.73 13.29
CA ASP A 176 12.93 -22.27 13.06
C ASP A 176 13.15 -21.87 11.59
N GLN A 177 12.48 -22.54 10.65
CA GLN A 177 12.48 -22.12 9.24
C GLN A 177 11.81 -20.75 9.10
N LEU A 178 10.65 -20.52 9.72
CA LEU A 178 10.00 -19.20 9.71
C LEU A 178 10.91 -18.12 10.29
N LEU A 179 11.58 -18.38 11.43
CA LEU A 179 12.49 -17.42 12.04
C LEU A 179 13.66 -17.06 11.10
N SER A 180 14.23 -18.04 10.41
CA SER A 180 15.30 -17.82 9.44
C SER A 180 14.83 -16.98 8.25
N GLU A 181 13.63 -17.24 7.74
CA GLU A 181 13.05 -16.47 6.65
C GLU A 181 12.76 -15.00 7.08
N LEU A 182 12.27 -14.78 8.31
CA LEU A 182 12.03 -13.44 8.83
C LEU A 182 13.33 -12.65 8.94
N VAL A 183 14.40 -13.27 9.45
CA VAL A 183 15.73 -12.62 9.51
C VAL A 183 16.26 -12.32 8.09
N ALA A 184 16.07 -13.23 7.14
CA ALA A 184 16.50 -13.03 5.75
C ALA A 184 15.83 -11.82 5.09
N ILE A 185 14.58 -11.51 5.45
CA ILE A 185 13.84 -10.33 4.99
C ILE A 185 13.98 -9.12 5.93
N GLN A 186 15.03 -9.08 6.75
CA GLN A 186 15.43 -7.98 7.61
C GLN A 186 14.48 -7.70 8.78
N TYR A 187 13.70 -8.68 9.24
CA TYR A 187 13.00 -8.57 10.51
C TYR A 187 13.96 -8.85 11.66
N GLU A 188 13.85 -8.04 12.71
CA GLU A 188 14.67 -8.18 13.92
C GLU A 188 13.88 -8.86 15.03
N ARG A 189 14.52 -9.84 15.73
CA ARG A 189 13.92 -10.40 16.93
C ARG A 189 14.04 -9.45 18.10
N ASN A 190 12.92 -9.08 18.70
CA ASN A 190 12.90 -8.30 19.92
C ASN A 190 11.68 -8.67 20.79
N ASP A 191 11.95 -9.34 21.88
CA ASP A 191 10.91 -9.85 22.79
C ASP A 191 10.39 -8.78 23.77
N ILE A 192 11.12 -7.64 23.91
CA ILE A 192 10.79 -6.55 24.84
C ILE A 192 10.14 -5.38 24.10
N ASN A 193 10.85 -4.84 23.08
CA ASN A 193 10.36 -3.71 22.29
C ASN A 193 9.75 -4.22 20.99
N PHE A 194 8.47 -4.57 21.04
CA PHE A 194 7.73 -5.14 19.91
C PHE A 194 7.07 -4.03 19.09
N VAL A 195 7.81 -3.54 18.11
CA VAL A 195 7.42 -2.48 17.16
C VAL A 195 7.47 -3.01 15.73
N ARG A 196 7.11 -2.19 14.74
CA ARG A 196 7.18 -2.51 13.31
C ARG A 196 8.53 -3.12 12.93
N ASN A 197 8.51 -4.03 11.96
CA ASN A 197 9.67 -4.81 11.46
C ASN A 197 10.31 -5.72 12.51
N LYS A 198 9.61 -6.03 13.59
CA LYS A 198 10.12 -6.94 14.60
C LYS A 198 9.22 -8.16 14.78
N PHE A 199 9.83 -9.21 15.27
CA PHE A 199 9.10 -10.40 15.71
C PHE A 199 9.56 -10.81 17.10
N ARG A 200 8.70 -11.53 17.80
CA ARG A 200 9.02 -12.14 19.09
C ARG A 200 8.55 -13.58 19.14
N VAL A 201 9.18 -14.37 19.99
CA VAL A 201 8.95 -15.81 20.10
C VAL A 201 8.65 -16.18 21.54
N ARG A 202 7.55 -16.90 21.73
CA ARG A 202 7.17 -17.43 23.05
C ARG A 202 6.72 -18.89 22.88
N GLY A 203 7.62 -19.85 23.19
CA GLY A 203 7.33 -21.26 22.97
C GLY A 203 7.06 -21.55 21.49
N ASP A 204 5.91 -22.13 21.20
CA ASP A 204 5.48 -22.47 19.83
C ASP A 204 4.70 -21.35 19.14
N VAL A 205 4.76 -20.14 19.69
CA VAL A 205 4.09 -18.96 19.13
C VAL A 205 5.11 -17.96 18.63
N VAL A 206 4.94 -17.53 17.38
CA VAL A 206 5.71 -16.44 16.75
C VAL A 206 4.75 -15.27 16.49
N GLU A 207 5.07 -14.12 17.03
CA GLU A 207 4.33 -12.88 16.76
C GLU A 207 5.17 -11.96 15.89
N ILE A 208 4.58 -11.50 14.79
CA ILE A 208 5.26 -10.71 13.76
C ILE A 208 4.54 -9.38 13.64
N PHE A 209 5.26 -8.26 13.74
CA PHE A 209 4.71 -6.93 13.52
C PHE A 209 5.09 -6.43 12.12
N PRO A 210 4.17 -6.50 11.12
CA PRO A 210 4.48 -6.14 9.75
C PRO A 210 4.87 -4.66 9.60
N ALA A 211 5.74 -4.38 8.63
CA ALA A 211 6.16 -3.03 8.27
C ALA A 211 4.99 -2.12 7.85
N SER A 212 3.97 -2.71 7.24
CA SER A 212 2.77 -2.05 6.73
C SER A 212 1.66 -1.84 7.76
N SER A 213 1.79 -2.41 8.95
CA SER A 213 0.75 -2.35 9.99
C SER A 213 0.99 -1.23 10.99
N ASN A 214 -0.10 -0.71 11.57
CA ASN A 214 -0.07 0.31 12.62
C ASN A 214 -0.15 -0.26 14.02
N GLU A 215 -1.12 -1.15 14.21
CA GLU A 215 -1.55 -1.61 15.53
C GLU A 215 -1.69 -3.12 15.59
N ASN A 216 -1.75 -3.75 14.41
CA ASN A 216 -2.04 -5.17 14.32
C ASN A 216 -0.76 -5.95 14.01
N ALA A 217 -0.48 -6.95 14.83
CA ALA A 217 0.53 -7.95 14.59
C ALA A 217 -0.12 -9.28 14.21
N ILE A 218 0.68 -10.15 13.60
CA ILE A 218 0.27 -11.49 13.18
C ILE A 218 0.83 -12.47 14.20
N ARG A 219 -0.04 -13.26 14.81
CA ARG A 219 0.33 -14.37 15.68
C ARG A 219 0.23 -15.68 14.89
N VAL A 220 1.31 -16.42 14.85
CA VAL A 220 1.43 -17.74 14.23
C VAL A 220 1.65 -18.76 15.33
N GLU A 221 0.76 -19.71 15.45
CA GLU A 221 0.82 -20.81 16.42
C GLU A 221 1.22 -22.09 15.70
N PHE A 222 2.20 -22.80 16.25
CA PHE A 222 2.74 -24.03 15.69
C PHE A 222 2.32 -25.24 16.50
N PHE A 223 2.05 -26.34 15.82
CA PHE A 223 1.94 -27.66 16.41
C PHE A 223 2.98 -28.59 15.75
N GLY A 224 4.09 -28.79 16.44
CA GLY A 224 5.27 -29.44 15.82
C GLY A 224 5.82 -28.62 14.65
N ASP A 225 5.91 -29.23 13.48
CA ASP A 225 6.41 -28.60 12.23
C ASP A 225 5.27 -28.11 11.32
N GLU A 226 4.07 -27.91 11.86
CA GLU A 226 2.92 -27.43 11.11
C GLU A 226 2.40 -26.11 11.72
N ILE A 227 1.92 -25.20 10.87
CA ILE A 227 1.23 -23.99 11.29
C ILE A 227 -0.22 -24.36 11.62
N ASP A 228 -0.54 -24.43 12.92
CA ASP A 228 -1.89 -24.74 13.39
C ASP A 228 -2.84 -23.57 13.18
N ARG A 229 -2.42 -22.36 13.59
CA ARG A 229 -3.30 -21.19 13.58
C ARG A 229 -2.56 -19.90 13.26
N ILE A 230 -3.26 -19.01 12.52
CA ILE A 230 -2.81 -17.65 12.27
C ILE A 230 -3.93 -16.69 12.69
N THR A 231 -3.60 -15.76 13.58
CA THR A 231 -4.54 -14.74 14.07
C THR A 231 -3.93 -13.35 13.99
N GLU A 232 -4.77 -12.37 13.80
CA GLU A 232 -4.40 -10.97 13.91
C GLU A 232 -4.63 -10.51 15.36
N ILE A 233 -3.66 -9.83 15.95
CA ILE A 233 -3.70 -9.35 17.33
C ILE A 233 -3.43 -7.85 17.35
N ASN A 234 -4.18 -7.11 18.18
CA ASN A 234 -3.91 -5.68 18.38
C ASN A 234 -2.82 -5.51 19.44
N VAL A 235 -1.71 -4.87 19.06
CA VAL A 235 -0.53 -4.72 19.92
C VAL A 235 -0.79 -3.75 21.08
N CYS A 236 -1.64 -2.74 20.88
CA CYS A 236 -1.98 -1.75 21.90
C CYS A 236 -2.79 -2.36 23.07
N LEU A 237 -3.53 -3.44 22.83
CA LEU A 237 -4.33 -4.12 23.86
C LEU A 237 -3.54 -5.17 24.66
N LEU A 238 -2.29 -5.43 24.29
CA LEU A 238 -1.43 -6.42 24.96
C LEU A 238 -0.66 -5.85 26.16
N TYR A 239 -0.76 -4.56 26.40
CA TYR A 239 -0.21 -3.84 27.55
C TYR A 239 -1.32 -3.32 28.44
#